data_4ba34b69453ee845afda4929a11cd18e
#
_entry.id   4ba34b69453ee845afda4929a11cd18e
#
_cell.length_a   1.000
_cell.length_b   1.000
_cell.length_c   1.000
_cell.angle_alpha   90.00
_cell.angle_beta   90.00
_cell.angle_gamma   90.00
#
_symmetry.space_group_name_H-M   'P 1'
#
loop_
_entity.id
_entity.type
_entity.pdbx_description
1 polymer ?
#
loop_
_entity_poly.entity_id
_entity_poly.type
_entity_poly.pdbx_seq_one_letter_code
_entity_poly.pdbx_strand_id
1 'polypeptide(L)' 'MEKKIINLTKHSDGYECLLCCKREATVKMEINRVIHGDNVIGFNVCDQCLSKMQEDIQKICE' A
#
# COMPACT_ATOMS: atom_id res chain seq x y z
N MET A 1 -2.90 -19.84 11.52
CA MET A 1 -2.77 -18.40 11.57
C MET A 1 -2.50 -17.85 10.18
N GLU A 2 -3.36 -16.97 9.73
CA GLU A 2 -3.20 -16.41 8.40
C GLU A 2 -2.23 -15.24 8.41
N LYS A 3 -1.27 -15.26 7.50
CA LYS A 3 -0.40 -14.11 7.30
C LYS A 3 -1.13 -13.08 6.47
N LYS A 4 -1.06 -11.84 6.87
CA LYS A 4 -1.60 -10.76 6.07
C LYS A 4 -0.74 -10.57 4.83
N ILE A 5 -1.39 -10.51 3.69
CA ILE A 5 -0.70 -10.23 2.43
C ILE A 5 -0.29 -8.77 2.35
N ILE A 6 -1.12 -7.88 2.86
CA ILE A 6 -0.88 -6.45 2.82
C ILE A 6 -0.84 -5.89 4.24
N ASN A 7 0.18 -5.14 4.55
CA ASN A 7 0.29 -4.37 5.78
C ASN A 7 0.27 -2.89 5.47
N LEU A 8 -0.54 -2.13 6.20
CA LEU A 8 -0.63 -0.69 6.05
C LEU A 8 -0.20 -0.02 7.34
N THR A 9 0.74 0.89 7.25
CA THR A 9 1.24 1.63 8.39
C THR A 9 1.16 3.12 8.11
N LYS A 10 0.56 3.88 9.00
CA LYS A 10 0.51 5.33 8.87
C LYS A 10 1.82 5.93 9.34
N HIS A 11 2.33 6.88 8.59
CA HIS A 11 3.52 7.62 8.97
C HIS A 11 3.50 8.98 8.27
N SER A 12 4.39 9.87 8.71
CA SER A 12 4.53 11.19 8.10
C SER A 12 6.00 11.54 8.00
N ASP A 13 6.73 10.76 7.21
CA ASP A 13 8.16 10.89 7.09
C ASP A 13 8.60 11.79 5.95
N GLY A 14 7.66 12.49 5.30
CA GLY A 14 8.00 13.43 4.24
C GLY A 14 8.25 12.81 2.88
N TYR A 15 7.93 11.54 2.70
CA TYR A 15 8.07 10.90 1.40
C TYR A 15 6.94 11.31 0.46
N GLU A 16 7.26 11.41 -0.82
CA GLU A 16 6.24 11.66 -1.82
C GLU A 16 5.45 10.40 -2.13
N CYS A 17 4.17 10.58 -2.45
CA CYS A 17 3.33 9.49 -2.91
C CYS A 17 3.91 8.90 -4.21
N LEU A 18 4.11 7.60 -4.23
CA LEU A 18 4.67 6.92 -5.39
C LEU A 18 3.74 6.99 -6.61
N LEU A 19 2.45 7.08 -6.37
CA LEU A 19 1.46 6.98 -7.44
C LEU A 19 1.13 8.32 -8.09
N CYS A 20 0.85 9.33 -7.31
CA CYS A 20 0.48 10.63 -7.87
C CYS A 20 1.64 11.62 -7.91
N CYS A 21 2.62 11.46 -7.07
CA CYS A 21 3.80 12.34 -6.96
C CYS A 21 3.44 13.80 -6.69
N LYS A 22 2.24 14.07 -6.19
CA LYS A 22 1.77 15.42 -5.92
C LYS A 22 1.56 15.70 -4.46
N ARG A 23 1.47 14.66 -3.64
CA ARG A 23 1.16 14.80 -2.23
C ARG A 23 2.15 14.02 -1.41
N GLU A 24 2.28 14.44 -0.16
CA GLU A 24 3.08 13.70 0.79
C GLU A 24 2.41 12.38 1.11
N ALA A 25 3.19 11.31 1.10
CA ALA A 25 2.69 9.99 1.45
C ALA A 25 2.47 9.91 2.96
N THR A 26 1.31 9.42 3.35
CA THR A 26 0.97 9.25 4.76
C THR A 26 0.81 7.79 5.15
N VAL A 27 0.87 6.89 4.18
CA VAL A 27 0.70 5.46 4.44
C VAL A 27 1.83 4.68 3.77
N LYS A 28 2.42 3.77 4.50
CA LYS A 28 3.36 2.82 3.94
C LYS A 28 2.62 1.51 3.71
N MET A 29 2.59 1.06 2.46
CA MET A 29 2.00 -0.21 2.09
C MET A 29 3.09 -1.23 1.89
N GLU A 30 2.96 -2.38 2.55
CA GLU A 30 3.89 -3.47 2.39
C GLU A 30 3.15 -4.70 1.91
N ILE A 31 3.64 -5.32 0.86
CA ILE A 31 3.05 -6.53 0.30
C ILE A 31 3.98 -7.69 0.59
N ASN A 32 3.48 -8.69 1.29
CA ASN A 32 4.23 -9.86 1.65
C ASN A 32 4.01 -10.97 0.63
N ARG A 33 5.11 -11.55 0.16
CA ARG A 33 5.00 -12.72 -0.70
C ARG A 33 4.63 -13.93 0.11
N VAL A 34 3.58 -14.61 -0.32
CA VAL A 34 3.10 -15.79 0.38
C VAL A 34 3.88 -17.04 -0.02
N ILE A 35 4.47 -17.08 -1.20
CA ILE A 35 5.05 -18.28 -1.78
C ILE A 35 6.51 -18.45 -1.49
N HIS A 36 7.33 -17.69 -1.23
CA HIS A 36 8.75 -17.93 -0.95
C HIS A 36 9.27 -17.13 0.24
N GLY A 37 8.44 -16.96 1.25
CA GLY A 37 8.91 -16.43 2.51
C GLY A 37 9.09 -14.93 2.51
N ASP A 38 10.29 -14.47 2.62
CA ASP A 38 10.58 -13.18 3.25
C ASP A 38 10.67 -11.95 2.36
N ASN A 39 10.24 -12.01 1.12
CA ASN A 39 10.32 -10.84 0.27
C ASN A 39 9.15 -9.91 0.49
N VAL A 40 9.44 -8.73 0.99
CA VAL A 40 8.46 -7.68 1.21
C VAL A 40 8.69 -6.58 0.18
N ILE A 41 7.64 -6.19 -0.51
CA ILE A 41 7.68 -5.05 -1.41
C ILE A 41 6.94 -3.90 -0.71
N GLY A 42 7.63 -2.80 -0.47
CA GLY A 42 7.04 -1.67 0.23
C GLY A 42 7.08 -0.40 -0.60
N PHE A 43 6.05 0.41 -0.47
CA PHE A 43 6.02 1.73 -1.11
C PHE A 43 5.13 2.66 -0.32
N ASN A 44 5.33 3.96 -0.53
CA ASN A 44 4.61 5.00 0.18
C ASN A 44 3.55 5.62 -0.70
N VAL A 45 2.34 5.79 -0.17
CA VAL A 45 1.22 6.36 -0.90
C VAL A 45 0.46 7.35 -0.04
N CYS A 46 -0.25 8.26 -0.68
CA CYS A 46 -1.12 9.17 0.05
C CYS A 46 -2.49 8.55 0.25
N ASP A 47 -3.27 9.15 1.15
CA ASP A 47 -4.60 8.64 1.49
C ASP A 47 -5.52 8.54 0.27
N GLN A 48 -5.44 9.53 -0.60
CA GLN A 48 -6.32 9.56 -1.77
C GLN A 48 -6.00 8.45 -2.76
N CYS A 49 -4.72 8.19 -2.99
CA CYS A 49 -4.32 7.09 -3.86
C CYS A 49 -4.69 5.75 -3.25
N LEU A 50 -4.56 5.62 -1.94
CA LEU A 50 -4.95 4.39 -1.26
C LEU A 50 -6.45 4.13 -1.43
N SER A 51 -7.29 5.15 -1.26
CA SER A 51 -8.73 5.01 -1.45
C SER A 51 -9.06 4.62 -2.89
N LYS A 52 -8.38 5.21 -3.85
CA LYS A 52 -8.57 4.88 -5.25
C LYS A 52 -8.20 3.44 -5.55
N MET A 53 -7.13 2.96 -4.97
CA MET A 53 -6.73 1.57 -5.13
C MET A 53 -7.78 0.62 -4.57
N GLN A 54 -8.35 0.94 -3.43
CA GLN A 54 -9.39 0.12 -2.83
C GLN A 54 -10.62 0.04 -3.73
N GLU A 55 -11.03 1.15 -4.33
CA GLU A 55 -12.14 1.15 -5.27
C GLU A 55 -11.86 0.28 -6.49
N ASP A 56 -10.66 0.40 -7.04
CA ASP A 56 -10.31 -0.38 -8.23
C ASP A 56 -10.25 -1.87 -7.93
N ILE A 57 -9.72 -2.25 -6.78
CA ILE A 57 -9.69 -3.64 -6.37
C ILE A 57 -11.12 -4.18 -6.21
N GLN A 58 -11.99 -3.39 -5.62
CA GLN A 58 -13.37 -3.79 -5.40
C GLN A 58 -14.09 -4.06 -6.71
N LYS A 59 -13.84 -3.23 -7.72
CA LYS A 59 -14.45 -3.43 -9.04
C LYS A 59 -14.00 -4.73 -9.69
N ILE A 60 -12.75 -5.10 -9.50
CA ILE A 60 -12.24 -6.35 -10.07
C ILE A 60 -12.85 -7.56 -9.38
N CYS A 61 -13.09 -7.46 -8.08
CA CYS A 61 -13.62 -8.56 -7.29
C CYS A 61 -15.13 -8.72 -7.37
N GLU A 62 -15.82 -7.77 -7.98
CA GLU A 62 -17.25 -7.91 -8.22
C GLU A 62 -17.56 -8.88 -9.39
#